data_a0add4d270584ad7911fd0335dcac4d2
#
_entry.id   a0add4d270584ad7911fd0335dcac4d2
#
_cell.length_a   1.000
_cell.length_b   1.000
_cell.length_c   1.000
_cell.angle_alpha   90.00
_cell.angle_beta   90.00
_cell.angle_gamma   90.00
#
_symmetry.space_group_name_H-M   'P 1'
#
loop_
_entity.id
_entity.type
_entity.pdbx_description
1 polymer ?
#
loop_
_entity_poly.entity_id
_entity_poly.type
_entity_poly.pdbx_seq_one_letter_code
_entity_poly.pdbx_strand_id
1 'polypeptide(L)'
;MINKYLNYVSQKKSQIIIFILFNSCGLAFILLPYGIVWNMLDLNLSYTSADVFKSFYQMGENGRYINLYSTLILDTIYPILYTSLILGAYVKLFKNNNLILFIPTTAFLLDLTENINIAYMNINYLDLNETQVMLASMVTSIKWLTITTMILVLVFGYLKKK
;
A
#
# COMPACT_ATOMS: atom_id res chain seq x y z
N MET A 1 -12.24 -17.45 -12.64
CA MET A 1 -10.99 -17.30 -11.91
C MET A 1 -11.20 -16.44 -10.65
N ILE A 2 -11.78 -15.25 -10.75
CA ILE A 2 -12.03 -14.31 -9.63
C ILE A 2 -12.82 -14.94 -8.48
N ASN A 3 -13.95 -15.59 -8.74
CA ASN A 3 -14.77 -16.22 -7.69
C ASN A 3 -14.02 -17.31 -6.91
N LYS A 4 -13.10 -18.04 -7.59
CA LYS A 4 -12.25 -19.04 -6.92
C LYS A 4 -11.28 -18.38 -5.93
N TYR A 5 -10.68 -17.25 -6.33
CA TYR A 5 -9.81 -16.46 -5.47
C TYR A 5 -10.56 -15.87 -4.28
N LEU A 6 -11.72 -15.23 -4.51
CA LEU A 6 -12.56 -14.66 -3.45
C LEU A 6 -12.99 -15.73 -2.43
N ASN A 7 -13.38 -16.90 -2.89
CA ASN A 7 -13.69 -18.04 -2.03
C ASN A 7 -12.47 -18.50 -1.21
N TYR A 8 -11.28 -18.52 -1.84
CA TYR A 8 -10.04 -18.90 -1.14
C TYR A 8 -9.69 -17.90 -0.04
N VAL A 9 -9.62 -16.59 -0.35
CA VAL A 9 -9.25 -15.55 0.64
C VAL A 9 -10.31 -15.37 1.73
N SER A 10 -11.56 -15.79 1.51
CA SER A 10 -12.61 -15.75 2.54
C SER A 10 -12.52 -16.90 3.55
N GLN A 11 -11.75 -17.96 3.31
CA GLN A 11 -11.62 -19.08 4.26
C GLN A 11 -10.84 -18.64 5.51
N LYS A 12 -11.26 -19.14 6.69
CA LYS A 12 -10.61 -18.81 7.97
C LYS A 12 -9.12 -19.15 7.97
N LYS A 13 -8.75 -20.32 7.42
CA LYS A 13 -7.33 -20.75 7.33
C LYS A 13 -6.51 -19.80 6.46
N SER A 14 -7.02 -19.42 5.29
CA SER A 14 -6.34 -18.48 4.39
C SER A 14 -6.17 -17.11 5.04
N GLN A 15 -7.21 -16.61 5.72
CA GLN A 15 -7.15 -15.32 6.44
C GLN A 15 -6.07 -15.32 7.53
N ILE A 16 -5.93 -16.41 8.28
CA ILE A 16 -4.86 -16.51 9.31
C ILE A 16 -3.47 -16.49 8.66
N ILE A 17 -3.28 -17.26 7.59
CA ILE A 17 -1.99 -17.32 6.89
C ILE A 17 -1.65 -15.94 6.31
N ILE A 18 -2.59 -15.29 5.61
CA ILE A 18 -2.37 -13.99 5.00
C ILE A 18 -2.11 -12.93 6.08
N PHE A 19 -2.81 -12.99 7.24
CA PHE A 19 -2.57 -12.10 8.37
C PHE A 19 -1.17 -12.25 8.96
N ILE A 20 -0.66 -13.48 9.09
CA ILE A 20 0.72 -13.73 9.55
C ILE A 20 1.72 -13.14 8.53
N LEU A 21 1.53 -13.41 7.24
CA LEU A 21 2.39 -12.87 6.18
C LEU A 21 2.37 -11.34 6.12
N PHE A 22 1.19 -10.72 6.27
CA PHE A 22 1.03 -9.28 6.34
C PHE A 22 1.85 -8.66 7.48
N ASN A 23 1.73 -9.22 8.70
CA ASN A 23 2.49 -8.73 9.85
C ASN A 23 4.00 -8.98 9.67
N SER A 24 4.39 -10.13 9.11
CA SER A 24 5.80 -10.42 8.83
C SER A 24 6.39 -9.45 7.82
N CYS A 25 5.63 -9.08 6.78
CA CYS A 25 6.04 -8.08 5.80
C CYS A 25 6.16 -6.68 6.45
N GLY A 26 5.20 -6.30 7.30
CA GLY A 26 5.27 -5.04 8.06
C GLY A 26 6.49 -4.99 8.99
N LEU A 27 6.82 -6.08 9.68
CA LEU A 27 8.03 -6.18 10.49
C LEU A 27 9.30 -6.06 9.64
N ALA A 28 9.31 -6.61 8.42
CA ALA A 28 10.45 -6.47 7.52
C ALA A 28 10.73 -5.00 7.16
N PHE A 29 9.70 -4.16 6.97
CA PHE A 29 9.88 -2.73 6.78
C PHE A 29 10.54 -2.05 7.98
N ILE A 30 10.10 -2.37 9.20
CA ILE A 30 10.64 -1.77 10.43
C ILE A 30 12.12 -2.14 10.61
N LEU A 31 12.53 -3.30 10.13
CA LEU A 31 13.91 -3.81 10.22
C LEU A 31 14.82 -3.29 9.11
N LEU A 32 14.32 -2.51 8.14
CA LEU A 32 15.16 -1.92 7.10
C LEU A 32 16.19 -0.96 7.71
N PRO A 33 17.46 -1.06 7.27
CA PRO A 33 18.56 -0.21 7.78
C PRO A 33 18.40 1.24 7.29
N TYR A 34 19.33 2.12 7.71
CA TYR A 34 19.44 3.53 7.29
C TYR A 34 18.23 4.40 7.60
N GLY A 35 17.36 3.98 8.53
CA GLY A 35 16.17 4.74 8.88
C GLY A 35 15.17 4.87 7.72
N ILE A 36 15.18 3.94 6.78
CA ILE A 36 14.33 3.97 5.58
C ILE A 36 12.87 4.15 5.96
N VAL A 37 12.36 3.38 6.92
CA VAL A 37 10.94 3.44 7.32
C VAL A 37 10.49 4.84 7.75
N TRP A 38 11.38 5.63 8.35
CA TRP A 38 11.08 7.00 8.81
C TRP A 38 11.14 8.04 7.69
N ASN A 39 11.68 7.66 6.55
CA ASN A 39 11.86 8.52 5.38
C ASN A 39 11.03 8.03 4.17
N MET A 40 10.16 7.04 4.34
CA MET A 40 9.28 6.56 3.27
C MET A 40 8.23 7.62 2.91
N LEU A 41 8.10 7.92 1.62
CA LEU A 41 7.17 8.94 1.11
C LEU A 41 5.72 8.48 1.18
N ASP A 42 5.46 7.21 0.97
CA ASP A 42 4.15 6.55 0.98
C ASP A 42 3.45 6.57 2.35
N LEU A 43 4.19 6.83 3.44
CA LEU A 43 3.63 7.01 4.78
C LEU A 43 3.08 8.43 5.01
N ASN A 44 3.38 9.39 4.14
CA ASN A 44 2.84 10.74 4.20
C ASN A 44 1.47 10.80 3.50
N LEU A 45 0.61 11.75 3.90
CA LEU A 45 -0.65 12.00 3.20
C LEU A 45 -0.42 12.75 1.87
N SER A 46 0.62 13.57 1.83
CA SER A 46 1.08 14.31 0.66
C SER A 46 2.53 14.73 0.86
N TYR A 47 3.23 15.09 -0.22
CA TYR A 47 4.61 15.55 -0.17
C TYR A 47 4.92 16.51 -1.32
N THR A 48 5.93 17.34 -1.12
CA THR A 48 6.48 18.30 -2.08
C THR A 48 7.82 17.80 -2.65
N SER A 49 8.35 18.46 -3.68
CA SER A 49 9.70 18.16 -4.20
C SER A 49 10.78 18.32 -3.13
N ALA A 50 10.63 19.28 -2.22
CA ALA A 50 11.55 19.45 -1.10
C ALA A 50 11.51 18.26 -0.13
N ASP A 51 10.32 17.70 0.13
CA ASP A 51 10.16 16.52 0.99
C ASP A 51 10.78 15.28 0.34
N VAL A 52 10.58 15.10 -0.96
CA VAL A 52 11.17 14.00 -1.73
C VAL A 52 12.70 14.08 -1.69
N PHE A 53 13.26 15.26 -1.99
CA PHE A 53 14.71 15.46 -1.93
C PHE A 53 15.26 15.19 -0.53
N LYS A 54 14.63 15.75 0.51
CA LYS A 54 15.02 15.54 1.90
C LYS A 54 15.02 14.08 2.29
N SER A 55 13.94 13.35 1.95
CA SER A 55 13.78 11.94 2.22
C SER A 55 14.94 11.12 1.64
N PHE A 56 15.18 11.25 0.33
CA PHE A 56 16.23 10.49 -0.35
C PHE A 56 17.64 10.92 0.05
N TYR A 57 17.86 12.21 0.34
CA TYR A 57 19.13 12.70 0.85
C TYR A 57 19.45 12.11 2.23
N GLN A 58 18.46 12.04 3.13
CA GLN A 58 18.64 11.47 4.48
C GLN A 58 18.91 9.95 4.45
N MET A 59 18.34 9.23 3.50
CA MET A 59 18.65 7.80 3.32
C MET A 59 20.11 7.57 2.87
N GLY A 60 20.75 8.53 2.21
CA GLY A 60 22.06 8.36 1.58
C GLY A 60 22.03 7.37 0.41
N GLU A 61 23.16 7.15 -0.23
CA GLU A 61 23.24 6.31 -1.44
C GLU A 61 22.81 4.85 -1.18
N ASN A 62 23.40 4.21 -0.18
CA ASN A 62 23.08 2.83 0.17
C ASN A 62 21.62 2.68 0.63
N GLY A 63 21.12 3.65 1.40
CA GLY A 63 19.72 3.64 1.84
C GLY A 63 18.75 3.76 0.67
N ARG A 64 19.04 4.61 -0.33
CA ARG A 64 18.23 4.72 -1.56
C ARG A 64 18.22 3.43 -2.37
N TYR A 65 19.35 2.72 -2.50
CA TYR A 65 19.36 1.40 -3.15
C TYR A 65 18.44 0.41 -2.43
N ILE A 66 18.57 0.31 -1.12
CA ILE A 66 17.72 -0.61 -0.35
C ILE A 66 16.25 -0.18 -0.40
N ASN A 67 15.97 1.13 -0.32
CA ASN A 67 14.61 1.65 -0.47
C ASN A 67 14.03 1.32 -1.84
N LEU A 68 14.79 1.45 -2.93
CA LEU A 68 14.34 1.09 -4.28
C LEU A 68 13.91 -0.39 -4.35
N TYR A 69 14.75 -1.30 -3.85
CA TYR A 69 14.42 -2.72 -3.83
C TYR A 69 13.26 -3.04 -2.89
N SER A 70 13.17 -2.39 -1.72
CA SER A 70 12.05 -2.60 -0.81
C SER A 70 10.74 -2.10 -1.41
N THR A 71 10.74 -0.96 -2.09
CA THR A 71 9.55 -0.44 -2.81
C THR A 71 9.10 -1.40 -3.92
N LEU A 72 10.04 -1.92 -4.71
CA LEU A 72 9.70 -2.82 -5.82
C LEU A 72 9.29 -4.23 -5.36
N ILE A 73 9.74 -4.70 -4.21
CA ILE A 73 9.50 -6.08 -3.74
C ILE A 73 8.55 -6.09 -2.55
N LEU A 74 8.98 -5.56 -1.40
CA LEU A 74 8.19 -5.63 -0.16
C LEU A 74 6.90 -4.83 -0.29
N ASP A 75 7.01 -3.62 -0.84
CA ASP A 75 5.88 -2.72 -1.00
C ASP A 75 4.97 -3.08 -2.19
N THR A 76 5.35 -4.03 -3.00
CA THR A 76 4.47 -4.70 -3.97
C THR A 76 3.73 -5.89 -3.33
N ILE A 77 4.40 -6.62 -2.45
CA ILE A 77 3.79 -7.76 -1.73
C ILE A 77 2.79 -7.28 -0.68
N TYR A 78 3.09 -6.20 0.03
CA TYR A 78 2.28 -5.69 1.12
C TYR A 78 0.85 -5.34 0.72
N PRO A 79 0.60 -4.60 -0.39
CA PRO A 79 -0.76 -4.35 -0.89
C PRO A 79 -1.52 -5.62 -1.30
N ILE A 80 -0.84 -6.62 -1.85
CA ILE A 80 -1.47 -7.91 -2.17
C ILE A 80 -2.02 -8.55 -0.88
N LEU A 81 -1.26 -8.50 0.20
CA LEU A 81 -1.62 -9.12 1.47
C LEU A 81 -2.79 -8.39 2.14
N TYR A 82 -2.70 -7.05 2.34
CA TYR A 82 -3.77 -6.34 3.02
C TYR A 82 -5.07 -6.30 2.21
N THR A 83 -4.99 -6.14 0.89
CA THR A 83 -6.19 -6.17 0.04
C THR A 83 -6.83 -7.55 0.03
N SER A 84 -6.04 -8.63 0.05
CA SER A 84 -6.56 -10.00 0.18
C SER A 84 -7.29 -10.23 1.50
N LEU A 85 -6.77 -9.69 2.61
CA LEU A 85 -7.44 -9.74 3.92
C LEU A 85 -8.79 -9.03 3.89
N ILE A 86 -8.82 -7.81 3.35
CA ILE A 86 -10.03 -7.01 3.27
C ILE A 86 -11.06 -7.63 2.30
N LEU A 87 -10.62 -8.10 1.13
CA LEU A 87 -11.51 -8.80 0.18
C LEU A 87 -12.16 -10.02 0.84
N GLY A 88 -11.39 -10.84 1.56
CA GLY A 88 -11.94 -11.98 2.27
C GLY A 88 -12.93 -11.60 3.36
N ALA A 89 -12.71 -10.50 4.07
CA ALA A 89 -13.65 -9.94 5.04
C ALA A 89 -14.91 -9.38 4.35
N TYR A 90 -14.76 -8.66 3.26
CA TYR A 90 -15.86 -8.09 2.48
C TYR A 90 -16.79 -9.17 1.92
N VAL A 91 -16.25 -10.25 1.36
CA VAL A 91 -17.05 -11.40 0.89
C VAL A 91 -17.93 -11.96 1.99
N LYS A 92 -17.41 -12.06 3.23
CA LYS A 92 -18.17 -12.54 4.39
C LYS A 92 -19.25 -11.57 4.87
N LEU A 93 -18.99 -10.27 4.76
CA LEU A 93 -19.90 -9.24 5.28
C LEU A 93 -20.98 -8.86 4.27
N PHE A 94 -20.65 -8.75 2.99
CA PHE A 94 -21.49 -8.13 1.97
C PHE A 94 -22.05 -9.10 0.91
N LYS A 95 -21.83 -10.41 1.06
CA LYS A 95 -22.45 -11.46 0.24
C LYS A 95 -22.49 -11.14 -1.27
N ASN A 96 -21.36 -11.01 -1.91
CA ASN A 96 -21.25 -10.79 -3.37
C ASN A 96 -21.73 -9.44 -3.92
N ASN A 97 -21.74 -8.39 -3.10
CA ASN A 97 -21.89 -7.05 -3.65
C ASN A 97 -20.62 -6.63 -4.39
N ASN A 98 -20.58 -6.84 -5.70
CA ASN A 98 -19.41 -6.61 -6.54
C ASN A 98 -18.91 -5.16 -6.47
N LEU A 99 -19.80 -4.16 -6.31
CA LEU A 99 -19.41 -2.76 -6.23
C LEU A 99 -18.50 -2.48 -5.04
N ILE A 100 -18.77 -3.11 -3.89
CA ILE A 100 -17.96 -2.92 -2.68
C ILE A 100 -16.56 -3.56 -2.84
N LEU A 101 -16.44 -4.63 -3.64
CA LEU A 101 -15.16 -5.29 -3.92
C LEU A 101 -14.21 -4.43 -4.79
N PHE A 102 -14.73 -3.42 -5.51
CA PHE A 102 -13.88 -2.48 -6.25
C PHE A 102 -13.02 -1.62 -5.33
N ILE A 103 -13.44 -1.30 -4.10
CA ILE A 103 -12.70 -0.41 -3.20
C ILE A 103 -11.30 -0.99 -2.87
N PRO A 104 -11.15 -2.23 -2.36
CA PRO A 104 -9.84 -2.83 -2.12
C PRO A 104 -9.01 -2.99 -3.41
N THR A 105 -9.67 -3.30 -4.53
CA THR A 105 -8.97 -3.43 -5.82
C THR A 105 -8.40 -2.09 -6.28
N THR A 106 -9.15 -0.99 -6.10
CA THR A 106 -8.67 0.36 -6.41
C THR A 106 -7.50 0.75 -5.49
N ALA A 107 -7.59 0.45 -4.18
CA ALA A 107 -6.48 0.68 -3.25
C ALA A 107 -5.21 -0.04 -3.71
N PHE A 108 -5.30 -1.30 -4.10
CA PHE A 108 -4.19 -2.08 -4.64
C PHE A 108 -3.56 -1.43 -5.89
N LEU A 109 -4.38 -0.99 -6.84
CA LEU A 109 -3.87 -0.35 -8.07
C LEU A 109 -3.20 1.00 -7.78
N LEU A 110 -3.72 1.76 -6.83
CA LEU A 110 -3.12 3.02 -6.40
C LEU A 110 -1.77 2.80 -5.73
N ASP A 111 -1.63 1.78 -4.87
CA ASP A 111 -0.34 1.41 -4.28
C ASP A 111 0.69 1.04 -5.35
N LEU A 112 0.32 0.19 -6.32
CA LEU A 112 1.24 -0.16 -7.41
C LEU A 112 1.68 1.07 -8.21
N THR A 113 0.74 1.99 -8.49
CA THR A 113 1.04 3.24 -9.21
C THR A 113 1.96 4.13 -8.39
N GLU A 114 1.73 4.24 -7.08
CA GLU A 114 2.58 4.97 -6.16
C GLU A 114 4.00 4.39 -6.12
N ASN A 115 4.14 3.07 -5.98
CA ASN A 115 5.44 2.40 -5.94
C ASN A 115 6.28 2.65 -7.20
N ILE A 116 5.64 2.66 -8.38
CA ILE A 116 6.30 3.02 -9.63
C ILE A 116 6.79 4.47 -9.58
N ASN A 117 5.97 5.40 -9.10
CA ASN A 117 6.34 6.81 -8.98
C ASN A 117 7.48 7.02 -7.97
N ILE A 118 7.43 6.37 -6.80
CA ILE A 118 8.48 6.45 -5.78
C ILE A 118 9.80 5.87 -6.31
N ALA A 119 9.76 4.71 -6.99
CA ALA A 119 10.93 4.12 -7.60
C ALA A 119 11.55 5.05 -8.65
N TYR A 120 10.73 5.67 -9.51
CA TYR A 120 11.19 6.65 -10.49
C TYR A 120 11.84 7.87 -9.83
N MET A 121 11.20 8.45 -8.81
CA MET A 121 11.72 9.60 -8.07
C MET A 121 13.01 9.25 -7.32
N ASN A 122 13.14 8.03 -6.80
CA ASN A 122 14.37 7.57 -6.14
C ASN A 122 15.55 7.51 -7.10
N ILE A 123 15.33 7.01 -8.32
CA ILE A 123 16.37 6.93 -9.36
C ILE A 123 16.80 8.34 -9.82
N ASN A 124 15.84 9.26 -9.95
CA ASN A 124 16.05 10.60 -10.52
C ASN A 124 16.05 11.71 -9.45
N TYR A 125 16.40 11.42 -8.20
CA TYR A 125 16.17 12.35 -7.08
C TYR A 125 16.92 13.67 -7.18
N LEU A 126 17.98 13.77 -8.00
CA LEU A 126 18.72 15.01 -8.24
C LEU A 126 18.12 15.85 -9.37
N ASP A 127 17.25 15.29 -10.19
CA ASP A 127 16.61 15.95 -11.35
C ASP A 127 15.10 15.69 -11.33
N LEU A 128 14.44 16.16 -10.25
CA LEU A 128 13.01 15.95 -10.04
C LEU A 128 12.19 16.97 -10.82
N ASN A 129 11.23 16.48 -11.60
CA ASN A 129 10.20 17.32 -12.22
C ASN A 129 9.10 17.62 -11.19
N GLU A 130 8.87 18.90 -10.87
CA GLU A 130 7.85 19.32 -9.89
C GLU A 130 6.45 18.84 -10.24
N THR A 131 6.06 18.89 -11.53
CA THR A 131 4.75 18.40 -11.99
C THR A 131 4.59 16.91 -11.71
N GLN A 132 5.64 16.12 -11.93
CA GLN A 132 5.61 14.69 -11.66
C GLN A 132 5.51 14.39 -10.16
N VAL A 133 6.26 15.12 -9.33
CA VAL A 133 6.16 14.98 -7.87
C VAL A 133 4.76 15.33 -7.40
N MET A 134 4.16 16.39 -7.93
CA MET A 134 2.78 16.77 -7.63
C MET A 134 1.79 15.65 -7.99
N LEU A 135 1.90 15.07 -9.20
CA LEU A 135 1.04 13.96 -9.62
C LEU A 135 1.23 12.72 -8.74
N ALA A 136 2.48 12.38 -8.41
CA ALA A 136 2.78 11.27 -7.51
C ALA A 136 2.17 11.50 -6.11
N SER A 137 2.33 12.69 -5.54
CA SER A 137 1.74 13.08 -4.26
C SER A 137 0.19 13.02 -4.27
N MET A 138 -0.44 13.38 -5.40
CA MET A 138 -1.89 13.22 -5.56
C MET A 138 -2.31 11.74 -5.54
N VAL A 139 -1.55 10.85 -6.19
CA VAL A 139 -1.81 9.40 -6.14
C VAL A 139 -1.74 8.90 -4.69
N THR A 140 -0.72 9.31 -3.94
CA THR A 140 -0.58 8.98 -2.50
C THR A 140 -1.78 9.46 -1.70
N SER A 141 -2.24 10.71 -1.91
CA SER A 141 -3.40 11.26 -1.21
C SER A 141 -4.68 10.48 -1.52
N ILE A 142 -4.91 10.13 -2.79
CA ILE A 142 -6.08 9.34 -3.22
C ILE A 142 -5.99 7.92 -2.66
N LYS A 143 -4.80 7.32 -2.61
CA LYS A 143 -4.56 6.02 -1.97
C LYS A 143 -5.02 6.03 -0.52
N TRP A 144 -4.55 7.00 0.27
CA TRP A 144 -4.91 7.11 1.69
C TRP A 144 -6.41 7.34 1.90
N LEU A 145 -7.04 8.16 1.06
CA LEU A 145 -8.50 8.34 1.08
C LEU A 145 -9.23 7.02 0.79
N THR A 146 -8.74 6.25 -0.19
CA THR A 146 -9.33 4.96 -0.57
C THR A 146 -9.15 3.92 0.54
N ILE A 147 -7.97 3.85 1.18
CA ILE A 147 -7.70 2.97 2.33
C ILE A 147 -8.61 3.33 3.51
N THR A 148 -8.76 4.62 3.82
CA THR A 148 -9.67 5.10 4.87
C THR A 148 -11.10 4.68 4.58
N THR A 149 -11.58 4.90 3.36
CA THR A 149 -12.92 4.47 2.92
C THR A 149 -13.09 2.96 3.06
N MET A 150 -12.10 2.19 2.66
CA MET A 150 -12.09 0.74 2.76
C MET A 150 -12.25 0.27 4.22
N ILE A 151 -11.54 0.90 5.15
CA ILE A 151 -11.65 0.58 6.59
C ILE A 151 -13.03 0.97 7.14
N LEU A 152 -13.54 2.15 6.79
CA LEU A 152 -14.87 2.61 7.21
C LEU A 152 -15.98 1.68 6.74
N VAL A 153 -15.93 1.23 5.48
CA VAL A 153 -16.88 0.26 4.92
C VAL A 153 -16.80 -1.08 5.66
N LEU A 154 -15.59 -1.53 6.02
CA LEU A 154 -15.40 -2.75 6.80
C LEU A 154 -16.06 -2.65 8.18
N VAL A 155 -15.79 -1.56 8.89
CA VAL A 155 -16.38 -1.28 10.22
C VAL A 155 -17.90 -1.21 10.14
N PHE A 156 -18.45 -0.47 9.17
CA PHE A 156 -19.89 -0.36 8.95
C PHE A 156 -20.53 -1.74 8.67
N GLY A 157 -19.91 -2.53 7.79
CA GLY A 157 -20.39 -3.89 7.49
C GLY A 157 -20.40 -4.80 8.71
N TYR A 158 -19.40 -4.68 9.58
CA TYR A 158 -19.32 -5.42 10.83
C TYR A 158 -20.42 -5.00 11.82
N LEU A 159 -20.65 -3.69 12.00
CA LEU A 159 -21.68 -3.16 12.90
C LEU A 159 -23.10 -3.53 12.45
N LYS A 160 -23.35 -3.53 11.13
CA LYS A 160 -24.67 -3.90 10.57
C LYS A 160 -24.98 -5.40 10.69
N LYS A 161 -23.97 -6.23 10.88
CA LYS A 161 -24.14 -7.70 10.99
C LYS A 161 -24.46 -8.16 12.42
N LYS A 162 -24.19 -7.31 13.43
CA LYS A 162 -24.63 -7.51 14.82
C LYS A 162 -26.11 -7.17 14.98
#